data_7344160a28fdf0ee72bfa3411d17a198
#
_entry.id   7344160a28fdf0ee72bfa3411d17a198
#
_cell.length_a   1.000
_cell.length_b   1.000
_cell.length_c   1.000
_cell.angle_alpha   90.00
_cell.angle_beta   90.00
_cell.angle_gamma   90.00
#
_symmetry.space_group_name_H-M   'P 1'
#
loop_
_entity.id
_entity.type
_entity.pdbx_description
1 polymer ?
#
loop_
_entity_poly.entity_id
_entity_poly.type
_entity_poly.pdbx_seq_one_letter_code
_entity_poly.pdbx_strand_id
1 'polypeptide(L)'
;MFAEFEKISHALAEANEPLTVDRMKQEYRKLLDLYFGPNFVIDPQLELECLRIPHFYRAFYVYKYATGISAAIALSERVANGGPKEL
;
A
#
# COMPACT_ATOMS: atom_id res chain seq x y z
N MET A 1 0.53 -1.27 2.23
CA MET A 1 -0.16 0.03 2.40
C MET A 1 -0.49 0.70 1.07
N PHE A 2 0.48 0.99 0.21
CA PHE A 2 0.22 1.69 -1.07
C PHE A 2 -0.73 0.93 -2.00
N ALA A 3 -0.58 -0.38 -2.11
CA ALA A 3 -1.48 -1.19 -2.92
C ALA A 3 -2.92 -1.17 -2.40
N GLU A 4 -3.10 -1.12 -1.09
CA GLU A 4 -4.42 -0.98 -0.48
C GLU A 4 -5.03 0.39 -0.76
N PHE A 5 -4.23 1.45 -0.69
CA PHE A 5 -4.70 2.79 -1.04
C PHE A 5 -5.19 2.85 -2.49
N GLU A 6 -4.42 2.26 -3.42
CA GLU A 6 -4.86 2.17 -4.82
C GLU A 6 -6.16 1.39 -4.99
N LYS A 7 -6.28 0.25 -4.31
CA LYS A 7 -7.51 -0.54 -4.32
C LYS A 7 -8.70 0.27 -3.83
N ILE A 8 -8.53 1.00 -2.73
CA ILE A 8 -9.60 1.83 -2.15
C ILE A 8 -9.99 2.95 -3.10
N SER A 9 -9.02 3.67 -3.65
CA SER A 9 -9.30 4.79 -4.55
C SER A 9 -9.98 4.35 -5.84
N HIS A 10 -9.58 3.22 -6.42
CA HIS A 10 -10.25 2.64 -7.58
C HIS A 10 -11.67 2.18 -7.27
N ALA A 11 -11.87 1.55 -6.12
CA ALA A 11 -13.21 1.11 -5.69
C ALA A 11 -14.16 2.29 -5.50
N LEU A 12 -13.68 3.40 -4.95
CA LEU A 12 -14.48 4.62 -4.82
C LEU A 12 -14.85 5.20 -6.19
N ALA A 13 -13.90 5.24 -7.11
CA ALA A 13 -14.17 5.73 -8.47
C ALA A 13 -15.18 4.83 -9.20
N GLU A 14 -15.05 3.52 -9.09
CA GLU A 14 -15.98 2.55 -9.69
C GLU A 14 -17.38 2.66 -9.11
N ALA A 15 -17.49 3.03 -7.83
CA ALA A 15 -18.78 3.27 -7.17
C ALA A 15 -19.36 4.67 -7.46
N ASN A 16 -18.73 5.45 -8.35
CA ASN A 16 -19.08 6.82 -8.65
C ASN A 16 -19.00 7.77 -7.44
N GLU A 17 -18.18 7.42 -6.45
CA GLU A 17 -17.88 8.32 -5.35
C GLU A 17 -16.86 9.38 -5.79
N PRO A 18 -17.03 10.65 -5.42
CA PRO A 18 -16.08 11.68 -5.82
C PRO A 18 -14.72 11.49 -5.13
N LEU A 19 -13.66 11.44 -5.94
CA LEU A 19 -12.27 11.39 -5.44
C LEU A 19 -11.75 12.80 -5.21
N THR A 20 -12.24 13.46 -4.19
CA THR A 20 -11.74 14.77 -3.79
C THR A 20 -10.39 14.62 -3.07
N VAL A 21 -9.61 15.70 -3.02
CA VAL A 21 -8.36 15.73 -2.26
C VAL A 21 -8.59 15.33 -0.81
N ASP A 22 -9.64 15.87 -0.19
CA ASP A 22 -9.98 15.56 1.20
C ASP A 22 -10.33 14.10 1.40
N ARG A 23 -11.09 13.50 0.49
CA ARG A 23 -11.42 12.08 0.56
C ARG A 23 -10.18 11.20 0.43
N MET A 24 -9.29 11.51 -0.50
CA MET A 24 -8.04 10.78 -0.67
C MET A 24 -7.16 10.87 0.57
N LYS A 25 -7.03 12.06 1.14
CA LYS A 25 -6.29 12.27 2.39
C LYS A 25 -6.87 11.45 3.55
N GLN A 26 -8.19 11.43 3.68
CA GLN A 26 -8.88 10.66 4.73
C GLN A 26 -8.57 9.16 4.60
N GLU A 27 -8.70 8.61 3.41
CA GLU A 27 -8.42 7.19 3.19
C GLU A 27 -6.95 6.85 3.43
N TYR A 28 -6.05 7.71 2.98
CA TYR A 28 -4.62 7.54 3.22
C TYR A 28 -4.29 7.62 4.72
N ARG A 29 -4.90 8.55 5.45
CA ARG A 29 -4.72 8.68 6.89
C ARG A 29 -5.15 7.43 7.65
N LYS A 30 -6.28 6.83 7.26
CA LYS A 30 -6.73 5.57 7.87
C LYS A 30 -5.67 4.47 7.73
N LEU A 31 -5.04 4.38 6.58
CA LEU A 31 -3.96 3.41 6.35
C LEU A 31 -2.70 3.74 7.14
N LEU A 32 -2.33 5.01 7.25
CA LEU A 32 -1.21 5.42 8.09
C LEU A 32 -1.45 5.03 9.56
N ASP A 33 -2.64 5.30 10.08
CA ASP A 33 -2.99 4.94 11.45
C ASP A 33 -2.95 3.42 11.66
N LEU A 34 -3.43 2.66 10.68
CA LEU A 34 -3.42 1.20 10.74
C LEU A 34 -2.01 0.61 10.74
N TYR A 35 -1.14 1.09 9.85
CA TYR A 35 0.20 0.51 9.67
C TYR A 35 1.22 0.99 10.68
N PHE A 36 1.14 2.24 11.14
CA PHE A 36 2.08 2.77 12.14
C PHE A 36 1.62 2.52 13.58
N GLY A 37 0.32 2.32 13.80
CA GLY A 37 -0.23 1.98 15.10
C GLY A 37 -0.37 3.19 16.05
N PRO A 38 -0.87 2.93 17.29
CA PRO A 38 -1.24 4.01 18.21
C PRO A 38 -0.05 4.72 18.87
N ASN A 39 1.13 4.11 18.86
CA ASN A 39 2.33 4.65 19.51
C ASN A 39 3.16 5.55 18.58
N PHE A 40 2.69 5.80 17.39
CA PHE A 40 3.37 6.64 16.40
C PHE A 40 2.63 7.96 16.22
N VAL A 41 3.35 9.08 16.32
CA VAL A 41 2.78 10.41 16.07
C VAL A 41 2.88 10.70 14.58
N ILE A 42 1.74 10.78 13.91
CA ILE A 42 1.67 11.04 12.47
C ILE A 42 1.56 12.55 12.25
N ASP A 43 2.53 13.12 11.53
CA ASP A 43 2.46 14.50 11.07
C ASP A 43 1.26 14.63 10.12
N PRO A 44 0.35 15.62 10.32
CA PRO A 44 -0.78 15.82 9.39
C PRO A 44 -0.38 15.99 7.93
N GLN A 45 0.82 16.48 7.65
CA GLN A 45 1.31 16.64 6.28
C GLN A 45 1.62 15.31 5.58
N LEU A 46 1.79 14.22 6.32
CA LEU A 46 1.97 12.88 5.73
C LEU A 46 0.75 12.43 4.93
N GLU A 47 -0.43 12.95 5.25
CA GLU A 47 -1.64 12.68 4.47
C GLU A 47 -1.51 13.10 3.01
N LEU A 48 -0.68 14.12 2.74
CA LEU A 48 -0.43 14.64 1.40
C LEU A 48 0.49 13.73 0.57
N GLU A 49 1.13 12.76 1.19
CA GLU A 49 2.04 11.83 0.50
C GLU A 49 1.33 11.10 -0.64
N CYS A 50 0.06 10.74 -0.47
CA CYS A 50 -0.72 10.07 -1.50
C CYS A 50 -0.87 10.89 -2.79
N LEU A 51 -0.75 12.22 -2.69
CA LEU A 51 -0.83 13.13 -3.85
C LEU A 51 0.53 13.36 -4.49
N ARG A 52 1.61 13.08 -3.77
CA ARG A 52 2.98 13.35 -4.21
C ARG A 52 3.64 12.19 -4.94
N ILE A 53 3.24 10.96 -4.62
CA ILE A 53 3.91 9.76 -5.13
C ILE A 53 3.56 9.56 -6.61
N PRO A 54 4.53 9.68 -7.54
CA PRO A 54 4.23 9.58 -8.97
C PRO A 54 3.79 8.17 -9.41
N HIS A 55 4.10 7.15 -8.63
CA HIS A 55 3.69 5.78 -8.91
C HIS A 55 2.18 5.60 -8.96
N PHE A 56 1.43 6.43 -8.21
CA PHE A 56 -0.03 6.36 -8.21
C PHE A 56 -0.68 6.92 -9.50
N TYR A 57 0.10 7.60 -10.33
CA TYR A 57 -0.40 8.06 -11.65
C TYR A 57 -0.44 6.95 -12.69
N ARG A 58 0.06 5.76 -12.34
CA ARG A 58 -0.01 4.55 -13.17
C ARG A 58 -0.83 3.51 -12.44
N ALA A 59 -1.97 3.13 -13.02
CA ALA A 59 -2.91 2.19 -12.40
C ALA A 59 -2.21 0.89 -11.97
N PHE A 60 -2.30 0.59 -10.69
CA PHE A 60 -1.79 -0.63 -10.07
C PHE A 60 -0.28 -0.87 -10.23
N TYR A 61 0.48 0.16 -10.51
CA TYR A 61 1.94 0.04 -10.67
C TYR A 61 2.62 -0.48 -9.40
N VAL A 62 2.20 0.01 -8.22
CA VAL A 62 2.80 -0.38 -6.94
C VAL A 62 2.43 -1.79 -6.50
N TYR A 63 1.40 -2.39 -7.07
CA TYR A 63 0.98 -3.75 -6.72
C TYR A 63 2.08 -4.78 -6.97
N LYS A 64 2.91 -4.59 -7.98
CA LYS A 64 4.03 -5.48 -8.29
C LYS A 64 5.02 -5.62 -7.14
N TYR A 65 5.21 -4.56 -6.35
CA TYR A 65 6.10 -4.61 -5.18
C TYR A 65 5.53 -5.49 -4.07
N ALA A 66 4.21 -5.43 -3.85
CA ALA A 66 3.54 -6.32 -2.89
C ALA A 66 3.66 -7.77 -3.31
N THR A 67 3.45 -8.06 -4.61
CA THR A 67 3.61 -9.40 -5.18
C THR A 67 5.05 -9.88 -5.05
N GLY A 68 6.02 -9.03 -5.39
CA GLY A 68 7.44 -9.36 -5.33
C GLY A 68 7.91 -9.69 -3.92
N ILE A 69 7.56 -8.88 -2.93
CA ILE A 69 7.96 -9.13 -1.54
C ILE A 69 7.29 -10.39 -0.98
N SER A 70 6.02 -10.64 -1.33
CA SER A 70 5.31 -11.84 -0.88
C SER A 70 5.98 -13.10 -1.44
N ALA A 71 6.35 -13.10 -2.72
CA ALA A 71 7.08 -14.20 -3.33
C ALA A 71 8.47 -14.38 -2.70
N ALA A 72 9.18 -13.29 -2.45
CA ALA A 72 10.51 -13.34 -1.84
C ALA A 72 10.47 -13.96 -0.44
N ILE A 73 9.50 -13.58 0.38
CA ILE A 73 9.31 -14.14 1.72
C ILE A 73 9.03 -15.64 1.63
N ALA A 74 8.07 -16.05 0.79
CA ALA A 74 7.70 -17.44 0.62
C ALA A 74 8.89 -18.30 0.15
N LEU A 75 9.66 -17.80 -0.82
CA LEU A 75 10.85 -18.50 -1.32
C LEU A 75 11.95 -18.59 -0.28
N SER A 76 12.19 -17.52 0.47
CA SER A 76 13.20 -17.52 1.52
C SER A 76 12.87 -18.51 2.64
N GLU A 77 11.59 -18.62 3.02
CA GLU A 77 11.14 -19.63 3.98
C GLU A 77 11.33 -21.04 3.48
N ARG A 78 11.03 -21.29 2.20
CA ARG A 78 11.26 -22.61 1.59
C ARG A 78 12.74 -22.98 1.58
N VAL A 79 13.61 -22.05 1.20
CA VAL A 79 15.06 -22.29 1.20
C VAL A 79 15.57 -22.56 2.62
N ALA A 80 15.13 -21.75 3.60
CA ALA A 80 15.55 -21.90 4.99
C ALA A 80 15.12 -23.24 5.61
N ASN A 81 13.91 -23.72 5.26
CA ASN A 81 13.34 -24.94 5.84
C ASN A 81 13.60 -26.20 4.99
N GLY A 82 13.73 -26.04 3.68
CA GLY A 82 13.91 -27.17 2.74
C GLY A 82 15.33 -27.57 2.48
N GLY A 83 16.31 -26.75 2.88
CA GLY A 83 17.74 -27.03 2.68
C GLY A 83 18.17 -27.05 1.21
N PRO A 84 19.21 -27.83 0.87
CA PRO A 84 19.83 -27.79 -0.48
C PRO A 84 18.91 -28.13 -1.63
N LYS A 85 17.82 -28.82 -1.38
CA LYS A 85 16.86 -29.21 -2.44
C LYS A 85 16.06 -28.02 -2.98
N GLU A 86 16.00 -26.93 -2.22
CA GLU A 86 15.25 -25.73 -2.62
C GLU A 86 16.15 -24.66 -3.25
N LEU A 87 17.45 -24.87 -3.24
CA LEU A 87 18.41 -24.01 -3.92
C LEU A 87 18.49 -24.33 -5.40
#